data_2a19155ca32b1811c7aa751c94cfd6aa
#
_entry.id   2a19155ca32b1811c7aa751c94cfd6aa
#
_cell.length_a   1.000
_cell.length_b   1.000
_cell.length_c   1.000
_cell.angle_alpha   90.00
_cell.angle_beta   90.00
_cell.angle_gamma   90.00
#
_symmetry.space_group_name_H-M   'P 1'
#
loop_
_entity.id
_entity.type
_entity.pdbx_description
1 polymer ?
#
loop_
_entity_poly.entity_id
_entity_poly.type
_entity_poly.pdbx_seq_one_letter_code
_entity_poly.pdbx_strand_id
1 'polypeptide(L)'
;ESQLCSSRAKALLSAGGLGAVMAGTFFSPTRALLKKLLPDPGEGPSEATRNNGFFEFWAHGTDGDNSLKVKVAGQRDPGYGATSRMLAQAGLCLAQDELSVGGGIWTTASAMGDALLARLPSVDIQFSVVES
;
A
#
# COMPACT_ATOMS: atom_id res chain seq x y z
N GLU A 1 11.03 -6.72 0.10
CA GLU A 1 10.93 -7.24 1.49
C GLU A 1 10.26 -6.20 2.36
N SER A 2 9.00 -6.43 2.76
CA SER A 2 8.31 -5.53 3.67
C SER A 2 8.94 -5.67 5.05
N GLN A 3 9.70 -4.67 5.48
CA GLN A 3 10.23 -4.61 6.85
C GLN A 3 9.09 -4.27 7.83
N LEU A 4 8.18 -5.19 8.04
CA LEU A 4 7.18 -5.11 9.11
C LEU A 4 7.79 -5.29 10.49
N CYS A 5 9.04 -5.80 10.58
CA CYS A 5 9.68 -6.09 11.85
C CYS A 5 11.18 -5.81 11.82
N SER A 6 11.64 -4.94 12.71
CA SER A 6 13.07 -4.59 12.87
C SER A 6 13.91 -5.69 13.56
N SER A 7 13.33 -6.83 13.93
CA SER A 7 14.06 -7.97 14.49
C SER A 7 13.37 -9.30 14.17
N ARG A 8 14.16 -10.39 14.07
CA ARG A 8 13.66 -11.76 13.86
C ARG A 8 12.65 -12.18 14.95
N ALA A 9 12.82 -11.73 16.18
CA ALA A 9 11.90 -12.03 17.26
C ALA A 9 10.52 -11.40 17.04
N LYS A 10 10.46 -10.15 16.61
CA LYS A 10 9.18 -9.47 16.27
C LYS A 10 8.51 -10.12 15.06
N ALA A 11 9.29 -10.52 14.05
CA ALA A 11 8.78 -11.23 12.88
C ALA A 11 8.15 -12.58 13.26
N LEU A 12 8.81 -13.36 14.13
CA LEU A 12 8.27 -14.63 14.61
C LEU A 12 7.03 -14.45 15.48
N LEU A 13 7.01 -13.42 16.34
CA LEU A 13 5.85 -13.11 17.18
C LEU A 13 4.64 -12.67 16.34
N SER A 14 4.86 -11.84 15.33
CA SER A 14 3.77 -11.40 14.44
C SER A 14 3.27 -12.55 13.55
N ALA A 15 4.16 -13.37 13.00
CA ALA A 15 3.78 -14.54 12.21
C ALA A 15 3.07 -15.60 13.06
N GLY A 16 3.57 -15.87 14.27
CA GLY A 16 2.95 -16.79 15.23
C GLY A 16 1.58 -16.29 15.69
N GLY A 17 1.48 -15.01 16.02
CA GLY A 17 0.21 -14.37 16.41
C GLY A 17 -0.84 -14.43 15.29
N LEU A 18 -0.45 -14.10 14.06
CA LEU A 18 -1.32 -14.21 12.91
C LEU A 18 -1.74 -15.66 12.65
N GLY A 19 -0.81 -16.61 12.74
CA GLY A 19 -1.08 -18.04 12.62
C GLY A 19 -2.06 -18.54 13.68
N ALA A 20 -1.93 -18.11 14.94
CA ALA A 20 -2.84 -18.46 16.01
C ALA A 20 -4.27 -17.88 15.78
N VAL A 21 -4.37 -16.63 15.31
CA VAL A 21 -5.66 -16.02 14.94
C VAL A 21 -6.30 -16.80 13.81
N MET A 22 -5.55 -17.13 12.75
CA MET A 22 -6.04 -17.90 11.61
C MET A 22 -6.51 -19.31 12.05
N ALA A 23 -5.72 -20.02 12.85
CA ALA A 23 -6.10 -21.33 13.40
C ALA A 23 -7.36 -21.20 14.30
N GLY A 24 -7.48 -20.14 15.07
CA GLY A 24 -8.63 -19.85 15.92
C GLY A 24 -9.94 -19.70 15.13
N THR A 25 -9.88 -19.28 13.86
CA THR A 25 -11.08 -19.13 13.03
C THR A 25 -11.76 -20.46 12.66
N PHE A 26 -11.06 -21.59 12.80
CA PHE A 26 -11.63 -22.91 12.58
C PHE A 26 -12.53 -23.39 13.74
N PHE A 27 -12.43 -22.77 14.93
CA PHE A 27 -13.23 -23.15 16.09
C PHE A 27 -14.39 -22.16 16.31
N SER A 28 -15.61 -22.69 16.43
CA SER A 28 -16.83 -21.88 16.58
C SER A 28 -16.80 -20.90 17.78
N PRO A 29 -16.36 -21.29 19.01
CA PRO A 29 -16.33 -20.38 20.13
C PRO A 29 -15.31 -19.26 19.94
N THR A 30 -14.16 -19.54 19.32
CA THR A 30 -13.14 -18.54 19.03
C THR A 30 -13.62 -17.53 17.99
N ARG A 31 -14.36 -17.99 16.97
CA ARG A 31 -15.02 -17.08 16.02
C ARG A 31 -16.04 -16.14 16.67
N ALA A 32 -16.81 -16.65 17.61
CA ALA A 32 -17.78 -15.82 18.34
C ALA A 32 -17.11 -14.74 19.19
N LEU A 33 -15.94 -15.05 19.78
CA LEU A 33 -15.13 -14.09 20.51
C LEU A 33 -14.47 -13.08 19.57
N LEU A 34 -13.88 -13.54 18.47
CA LEU A 34 -13.25 -12.67 17.46
C LEU A 34 -14.25 -11.68 16.84
N LYS A 35 -15.50 -12.12 16.57
CA LYS A 35 -16.55 -11.22 16.08
C LYS A 35 -16.89 -10.07 17.02
N LYS A 36 -16.70 -10.24 18.34
CA LYS A 36 -16.93 -9.17 19.32
C LYS A 36 -15.74 -8.20 19.44
N LEU A 37 -14.55 -8.62 19.02
CA LEU A 37 -13.32 -7.84 19.11
C LEU A 37 -12.97 -7.14 17.78
N LEU A 38 -13.47 -7.65 16.67
CA LEU A 38 -13.24 -7.09 15.33
C LEU A 38 -14.32 -6.06 15.00
N PRO A 39 -13.99 -5.02 14.22
CA PRO A 39 -14.99 -4.09 13.68
C PRO A 39 -16.07 -4.81 12.89
N ASP A 40 -17.27 -4.26 12.88
CA ASP A 40 -18.37 -4.81 12.11
C ASP A 40 -18.07 -4.76 10.60
N PRO A 41 -18.65 -5.69 9.80
CA PRO A 41 -18.54 -5.65 8.35
C PRO A 41 -18.99 -4.29 7.80
N GLY A 42 -18.09 -3.62 7.08
CA GLY A 42 -18.32 -2.28 6.55
C GLY A 42 -17.74 -1.14 7.41
N GLU A 43 -17.34 -1.41 8.64
CA GLU A 43 -16.56 -0.46 9.43
C GLU A 43 -15.11 -0.46 8.97
N GLY A 44 -14.68 0.67 8.43
CA GLY A 44 -13.27 0.93 8.12
C GLY A 44 -12.53 1.57 9.29
N PRO A 45 -11.24 1.90 9.12
CA PRO A 45 -10.49 2.64 10.11
C PRO A 45 -11.13 4.01 10.37
N SER A 46 -11.03 4.50 11.61
CA SER A 46 -11.55 5.82 11.99
C SER A 46 -10.95 6.93 11.11
N GLU A 47 -11.63 8.06 11.01
CA GLU A 47 -11.13 9.21 10.27
C GLU A 47 -9.75 9.66 10.78
N ALA A 48 -9.57 9.68 12.09
CA ALA A 48 -8.28 10.00 12.70
C ALA A 48 -7.18 9.02 12.28
N THR A 49 -7.47 7.73 12.27
CA THR A 49 -6.52 6.69 11.81
C THR A 49 -6.18 6.86 10.34
N ARG A 50 -7.16 7.15 9.48
CA ARG A 50 -6.93 7.38 8.05
C ARG A 50 -6.08 8.63 7.79
N ASN A 51 -6.34 9.71 8.53
CA ASN A 51 -5.66 10.99 8.32
C ASN A 51 -4.24 11.03 8.90
N ASN A 52 -3.98 10.32 10.01
CA ASN A 52 -2.69 10.28 10.68
C ASN A 52 -1.81 9.10 10.26
N GLY A 53 -2.32 8.23 9.38
CA GLY A 53 -1.55 7.13 8.83
C GLY A 53 -0.42 7.61 7.93
N PHE A 54 0.54 6.77 7.70
CA PHE A 54 1.59 6.94 6.69
C PHE A 54 2.05 5.57 6.21
N PHE A 55 2.74 5.55 5.08
CA PHE A 55 3.40 4.35 4.60
C PHE A 55 4.73 4.68 3.92
N GLU A 56 5.63 3.73 3.96
CA GLU A 56 6.86 3.72 3.20
C GLU A 56 7.02 2.34 2.55
N PHE A 57 7.25 2.34 1.26
CA PHE A 57 7.54 1.14 0.49
C PHE A 57 8.91 1.27 -0.15
N TRP A 58 9.70 0.21 -0.07
CA TRP A 58 11.04 0.16 -0.64
C TRP A 58 11.10 -0.95 -1.70
N ALA A 59 11.50 -0.58 -2.91
CA ALA A 59 11.76 -1.52 -3.99
C ALA A 59 13.27 -1.57 -4.27
N HIS A 60 13.79 -2.76 -4.43
CA HIS A 60 15.18 -3.00 -4.79
C HIS A 60 15.20 -3.76 -6.11
N GLY A 61 15.87 -3.22 -7.12
CA GLY A 61 16.15 -3.87 -8.39
C GLY A 61 17.63 -4.12 -8.52
N THR A 62 18.01 -5.28 -9.07
CA THR A 62 19.41 -5.62 -9.39
C THR A 62 19.49 -6.16 -10.81
N ASP A 63 20.51 -5.75 -11.55
CA ASP A 63 20.83 -6.28 -12.86
C ASP A 63 22.38 -6.38 -12.98
N GLY A 64 22.88 -7.60 -12.79
CA GLY A 64 24.32 -7.83 -12.66
C GLY A 64 24.91 -7.05 -11.50
N ASP A 65 25.88 -6.19 -11.79
CA ASP A 65 26.56 -5.34 -10.80
C ASP A 65 25.80 -4.03 -10.52
N ASN A 66 24.72 -3.75 -11.25
CA ASN A 66 23.91 -2.57 -11.05
C ASN A 66 22.81 -2.82 -10.01
N SER A 67 22.60 -1.85 -9.14
CA SER A 67 21.47 -1.87 -8.19
C SER A 67 20.74 -0.54 -8.20
N LEU A 68 19.43 -0.61 -8.01
CA LEU A 68 18.56 0.54 -7.88
C LEU A 68 17.67 0.35 -6.66
N LYS A 69 17.58 1.37 -5.85
CA LYS A 69 16.67 1.40 -4.71
C LYS A 69 15.69 2.57 -4.87
N VAL A 70 14.40 2.26 -4.83
CA VAL A 70 13.34 3.24 -4.92
C VAL A 70 12.54 3.24 -3.63
N LYS A 71 12.27 4.44 -3.11
CA LYS A 71 11.37 4.66 -1.98
C LYS A 71 10.08 5.28 -2.50
N VAL A 72 8.95 4.72 -2.09
CA VAL A 72 7.62 5.31 -2.24
C VAL A 72 7.09 5.62 -0.85
N ALA A 73 6.77 6.88 -0.60
CA ALA A 73 6.25 7.32 0.69
C ALA A 73 4.96 8.10 0.50
N GLY A 74 4.03 7.92 1.41
CA GLY A 74 2.77 8.68 1.40
C GLY A 74 2.26 8.96 2.80
N GLN A 75 1.60 10.09 2.93
CA GLN A 75 0.83 10.44 4.11
C GLN A 75 -0.56 9.80 3.98
N ARG A 76 -1.18 9.54 5.11
CA ARG A 76 -2.45 8.86 5.28
C ARG A 76 -2.37 7.33 5.20
N ASP A 77 -3.39 6.70 5.70
CA ASP A 77 -3.57 5.26 5.66
C ASP A 77 -3.50 4.71 4.22
N PRO A 78 -2.64 3.72 3.96
CA PRO A 78 -2.49 3.16 2.61
C PRO A 78 -3.71 2.37 2.14
N GLY A 79 -4.54 1.84 3.05
CA GLY A 79 -5.71 1.03 2.70
C GLY A 79 -6.82 1.84 2.05
N TYR A 80 -7.13 3.01 2.59
CA TYR A 80 -8.24 3.86 2.13
C TYR A 80 -7.81 5.28 1.82
N GLY A 81 -7.09 5.94 2.74
CA GLY A 81 -6.78 7.36 2.66
C GLY A 81 -5.88 7.71 1.48
N ALA A 82 -4.77 7.03 1.31
CA ALA A 82 -3.84 7.24 0.20
C ALA A 82 -4.35 6.61 -1.10
N THR A 83 -4.92 5.40 -1.04
CA THR A 83 -5.40 4.68 -2.22
C THR A 83 -6.52 5.42 -2.95
N SER A 84 -7.47 6.02 -2.21
CA SER A 84 -8.54 6.82 -2.84
C SER A 84 -8.00 8.04 -3.60
N ARG A 85 -6.95 8.66 -3.08
CA ARG A 85 -6.28 9.80 -3.74
C ARG A 85 -5.49 9.37 -4.98
N MET A 86 -4.77 8.25 -4.89
CA MET A 86 -4.08 7.67 -6.06
C MET A 86 -5.07 7.33 -7.17
N LEU A 87 -6.20 6.71 -6.82
CA LEU A 87 -7.24 6.37 -7.78
C LEU A 87 -7.85 7.63 -8.43
N ALA A 88 -8.11 8.68 -7.65
CA ALA A 88 -8.60 9.95 -8.18
C ALA A 88 -7.60 10.59 -9.15
N GLN A 89 -6.31 10.61 -8.80
CA GLN A 89 -5.27 11.13 -9.71
C GLN A 89 -5.11 10.29 -10.97
N ALA A 90 -5.23 8.97 -10.88
CA ALA A 90 -5.23 8.10 -12.05
C ALA A 90 -6.43 8.38 -12.97
N GLY A 91 -7.63 8.59 -12.41
CA GLY A 91 -8.81 8.98 -13.16
C GLY A 91 -8.66 10.34 -13.85
N LEU A 92 -8.11 11.33 -13.15
CA LEU A 92 -7.81 12.65 -13.73
C LEU A 92 -6.73 12.58 -14.81
N CYS A 93 -5.70 11.76 -14.62
CA CYS A 93 -4.65 11.53 -15.60
C CYS A 93 -5.25 10.96 -16.92
N LEU A 94 -6.09 9.95 -16.81
CA LEU A 94 -6.79 9.38 -17.98
C LEU A 94 -7.70 10.38 -18.69
N ALA A 95 -8.32 11.29 -17.96
CA ALA A 95 -9.29 12.22 -18.50
C ALA A 95 -8.68 13.51 -19.10
N GLN A 96 -7.51 13.91 -18.63
CA GLN A 96 -6.97 15.26 -18.90
C GLN A 96 -5.59 15.26 -19.54
N ASP A 97 -4.79 14.20 -19.36
CA ASP A 97 -3.42 14.17 -19.84
C ASP A 97 -3.32 13.49 -21.20
N GLU A 98 -2.35 13.91 -22.00
CA GLU A 98 -2.00 13.24 -23.22
C GLU A 98 -1.21 11.98 -22.93
N LEU A 99 -1.79 10.81 -23.22
CA LEU A 99 -1.16 9.52 -23.00
C LEU A 99 -0.71 8.93 -24.34
N SER A 100 0.47 8.29 -24.33
CA SER A 100 1.06 7.70 -25.54
C SER A 100 0.44 6.36 -25.96
N VAL A 101 -0.45 5.78 -25.12
CA VAL A 101 -1.08 4.49 -25.38
C VAL A 101 -2.44 4.65 -26.06
N GLY A 102 -2.76 3.76 -26.99
CA GLY A 102 -4.10 3.66 -27.55
C GLY A 102 -5.08 2.94 -26.63
N GLY A 103 -6.33 2.78 -27.08
CA GLY A 103 -7.33 1.99 -26.36
C GLY A 103 -6.87 0.54 -26.14
N GLY A 104 -7.17 -0.01 -24.94
CA GLY A 104 -6.74 -1.36 -24.58
C GLY A 104 -6.84 -1.61 -23.08
N ILE A 105 -6.31 -2.77 -22.64
CA ILE A 105 -6.17 -3.14 -21.24
C ILE A 105 -4.72 -2.92 -20.82
N TRP A 106 -4.50 -1.96 -19.95
CA TRP A 106 -3.18 -1.51 -19.51
C TRP A 106 -3.09 -1.49 -17.99
N THR A 107 -1.90 -1.63 -17.45
CA THR A 107 -1.65 -1.28 -16.04
C THR A 107 -1.51 0.24 -15.91
N THR A 108 -1.71 0.80 -14.72
CA THR A 108 -1.51 2.23 -14.46
C THR A 108 -0.10 2.69 -14.85
N ALA A 109 0.91 1.89 -14.56
CA ALA A 109 2.30 2.22 -14.88
C ALA A 109 2.54 2.27 -16.40
N SER A 110 2.03 1.28 -17.15
CA SER A 110 2.23 1.24 -18.61
C SER A 110 1.38 2.22 -19.38
N ALA A 111 0.19 2.60 -18.85
CA ALA A 111 -0.67 3.57 -19.50
C ALA A 111 -0.27 5.01 -19.21
N MET A 112 0.05 5.33 -17.96
CA MET A 112 0.16 6.70 -17.47
C MET A 112 1.60 7.11 -17.15
N GLY A 113 2.47 6.15 -16.76
CA GLY A 113 3.89 6.37 -16.52
C GLY A 113 4.20 7.69 -15.79
N ASP A 114 5.03 8.51 -16.44
CA ASP A 114 5.50 9.78 -15.89
C ASP A 114 4.38 10.81 -15.66
N ALA A 115 3.31 10.77 -16.47
CA ALA A 115 2.17 11.67 -16.29
C ALA A 115 1.51 11.47 -14.92
N LEU A 116 1.29 10.22 -14.52
CA LEU A 116 0.75 9.93 -13.19
C LEU A 116 1.77 10.25 -12.09
N LEU A 117 3.04 9.91 -12.27
CA LEU A 117 4.10 10.23 -11.31
C LEU A 117 4.20 11.73 -11.03
N ALA A 118 4.00 12.58 -12.03
CA ALA A 118 3.99 14.03 -11.88
C ALA A 118 2.80 14.56 -11.05
N ARG A 119 1.68 13.84 -11.02
CA ARG A 119 0.47 14.22 -10.27
C ARG A 119 0.50 13.80 -8.79
N LEU A 120 1.13 12.67 -8.47
CA LEU A 120 1.07 12.07 -7.14
C LEU A 120 1.63 12.95 -6.00
N PRO A 121 2.67 13.79 -6.19
CA PRO A 121 3.11 14.72 -5.15
C PRO A 121 2.03 15.70 -4.67
N SER A 122 1.07 16.07 -5.53
CA SER A 122 -0.05 16.95 -5.16
C SER A 122 -1.00 16.35 -4.12
N VAL A 123 -0.91 15.04 -3.91
CA VAL A 123 -1.72 14.28 -2.95
C VAL A 123 -0.86 13.58 -1.88
N ASP A 124 0.30 14.13 -1.60
CA ASP A 124 1.24 13.68 -0.56
C ASP A 124 1.83 12.29 -0.80
N ILE A 125 2.01 11.89 -2.05
CA ILE A 125 2.65 10.62 -2.42
C ILE A 125 3.89 10.92 -3.25
N GLN A 126 5.05 10.45 -2.81
CA GLN A 126 6.34 10.74 -3.40
C GLN A 126 7.07 9.47 -3.80
N PHE A 127 7.71 9.53 -4.95
CA PHE A 127 8.64 8.53 -5.45
C PHE A 127 10.04 9.13 -5.47
N SER A 128 11.00 8.43 -4.91
CA SER A 128 12.40 8.87 -4.91
C SER A 128 13.33 7.71 -5.20
N VAL A 129 14.32 7.96 -6.04
CA VAL A 129 15.45 7.07 -6.20
C VAL A 129 16.41 7.35 -5.05
N VAL A 130 16.81 6.30 -4.34
CA VAL A 130 17.78 6.38 -3.26
C VAL A 130 19.04 5.68 -3.76
N GLU A 131 20.10 6.44 -3.93
CA GLU A 131 21.40 5.88 -4.30
C GLU A 131 21.88 4.92 -3.21
N SER A 132 22.37 3.76 -3.65
CA SER A 132 22.93 2.72 -2.78
C SER A 132 24.40 2.94 -2.53
#